data_c855b007824de0a4a19045587a3ead95
#
_entry.id   c855b007824de0a4a19045587a3ead95
#
_cell.length_a   1.000
_cell.length_b   1.000
_cell.length_c   1.000
_cell.angle_alpha   90.00
_cell.angle_beta   90.00
_cell.angle_gamma   90.00
#
_symmetry.space_group_name_H-M   'P 1'
#
loop_
_entity.id
_entity.type
_entity.pdbx_description
1 polymer ?
#
loop_
_entity_poly.entity_id
_entity_poly.type
_entity_poly.pdbx_seq_one_letter_code
_entity_poly.pdbx_strand_id
1 'polypeptide(L)'
;MEPFKGLDGTRLNFNHIKIWYTSGMGFFTDAYDLFIIGAILDIFSAYKLPGFVLNPVYTGLLTSSAIFSAVVGQLFFGVLGDLIGRKKIYGVEASLLTAGAILSALSPNILWLIIFRTIVGFGIGGDYPISATIMSEYANVKDRGKLVALVFANQGVGSVAAVAVGAISAFTLPPDLAWRVMALVGAIPAATVIYLRRKVPETPRYAALKGDTEQLTKAVSFVLSESVTAPAKVKVERISIGEFFSKYWALLIGTAGSWFLVDVALYGTGIYSGPIVSSLLGKPSSVGTEIVYAGIPFMVGFFGYFTAVALMDRLGRKLIQTQGFIAMAILYAIVAFFMITNGTKVTGFLIPTQMAFALYVLSFFFIDFGPNTTTFVIPSEVYPTSYRTTGHGISAAAGKTGAAISTFFFSGLLYSIGIKGVLEMLAVVSVIGAVLTIVAIKEPKLKSLEEASQDKVVVEEAK
;
A
#
# COMPACT_ATOMS: atom_id res chain seq x y z
N MET A 1 -36.80 0.50 3.11
CA MET A 1 -35.89 0.22 4.26
C MET A 1 -34.48 0.09 3.69
N GLU A 2 -33.47 0.79 4.22
CA GLU A 2 -32.09 0.68 3.73
C GLU A 2 -31.54 -0.69 4.14
N PRO A 3 -31.22 -1.56 3.19
CA PRO A 3 -30.97 -2.98 3.46
C PRO A 3 -29.73 -3.26 4.31
N PHE A 4 -28.77 -2.35 4.33
CA PHE A 4 -27.55 -2.48 5.11
C PHE A 4 -27.50 -1.57 6.35
N LYS A 5 -28.65 -0.92 6.72
CA LYS A 5 -28.72 0.05 7.82
C LYS A 5 -28.24 -0.52 9.17
N GLY A 6 -28.54 -1.80 9.45
CA GLY A 6 -28.05 -2.46 10.66
C GLY A 6 -26.53 -2.56 10.70
N LEU A 7 -25.92 -2.87 9.56
CA LEU A 7 -24.47 -2.97 9.40
C LEU A 7 -23.81 -1.59 9.48
N ASP A 8 -24.36 -0.63 8.74
CA ASP A 8 -23.85 0.74 8.64
C ASP A 8 -23.93 1.50 9.97
N GLY A 9 -24.93 1.18 10.82
CA GLY A 9 -25.12 1.77 12.16
C GLY A 9 -24.42 1.01 13.29
N THR A 10 -23.77 -0.11 13.03
CA THR A 10 -23.14 -0.96 14.06
C THR A 10 -22.02 -0.22 14.77
N ARG A 11 -21.87 -0.43 16.08
CA ARG A 11 -20.71 0.04 16.84
C ARG A 11 -19.51 -0.87 16.58
N LEU A 12 -18.31 -0.31 16.73
CA LEU A 12 -17.06 -1.08 16.67
C LEU A 12 -17.11 -2.23 17.68
N ASN A 13 -16.80 -3.44 17.23
CA ASN A 13 -16.78 -4.65 18.04
C ASN A 13 -15.56 -5.51 17.71
N PHE A 14 -15.42 -6.65 18.42
CA PHE A 14 -14.28 -7.54 18.29
C PHE A 14 -14.13 -8.16 16.89
N ASN A 15 -15.23 -8.33 16.13
CA ASN A 15 -15.15 -8.87 14.78
C ASN A 15 -14.53 -7.86 13.79
N HIS A 16 -14.75 -6.56 13.97
CA HIS A 16 -14.00 -5.52 13.22
C HIS A 16 -12.50 -5.61 13.51
N ILE A 17 -12.10 -5.85 14.77
CA ILE A 17 -10.69 -6.03 15.15
C ILE A 17 -10.10 -7.28 14.50
N LYS A 18 -10.86 -8.39 14.44
CA LYS A 18 -10.44 -9.62 13.73
C LYS A 18 -10.20 -9.35 12.24
N ILE A 19 -11.14 -8.64 11.57
CA ILE A 19 -11.00 -8.31 10.15
C ILE A 19 -9.80 -7.40 9.95
N TRP A 20 -9.64 -6.36 10.78
CA TRP A 20 -8.47 -5.51 10.74
C TRP A 20 -7.16 -6.30 10.89
N TYR A 21 -7.05 -7.18 11.87
CA TYR A 21 -5.84 -7.96 12.08
C TYR A 21 -5.54 -8.86 10.89
N THR A 22 -6.55 -9.59 10.38
CA THR A 22 -6.36 -10.50 9.24
C THR A 22 -6.01 -9.77 7.94
N SER A 23 -6.55 -8.59 7.72
CA SER A 23 -6.22 -7.73 6.56
C SER A 23 -4.90 -7.00 6.78
N GLY A 24 -4.69 -6.44 7.97
CA GLY A 24 -3.53 -5.63 8.28
C GLY A 24 -2.20 -6.39 8.30
N MET A 25 -2.20 -7.67 8.70
CA MET A 25 -0.97 -8.48 8.70
C MET A 25 -0.45 -8.75 7.29
N GLY A 26 -1.31 -8.80 6.27
CA GLY A 26 -0.87 -8.79 4.89
C GLY A 26 -0.10 -7.51 4.56
N PHE A 27 -0.66 -6.35 4.86
CA PHE A 27 -0.01 -5.05 4.60
C PHE A 27 1.27 -4.84 5.42
N PHE A 28 1.36 -5.40 6.61
CA PHE A 28 2.62 -5.48 7.34
C PHE A 28 3.67 -6.24 6.52
N THR A 29 3.32 -7.44 6.03
CA THR A 29 4.23 -8.27 5.23
C THR A 29 4.60 -7.58 3.92
N ASP A 30 3.62 -6.97 3.23
CA ASP A 30 3.84 -6.27 1.96
C ASP A 30 4.91 -5.19 2.09
N ALA A 31 4.77 -4.29 3.06
CA ALA A 31 5.74 -3.22 3.28
C ALA A 31 7.08 -3.77 3.78
N TYR A 32 7.06 -4.77 4.68
CA TYR A 32 8.27 -5.43 5.11
C TYR A 32 9.06 -5.98 3.92
N ASP A 33 8.43 -6.77 3.05
CA ASP A 33 9.08 -7.42 1.91
C ASP A 33 9.54 -6.43 0.82
N LEU A 34 8.80 -5.34 0.63
CA LEU A 34 9.16 -4.31 -0.35
C LEU A 34 10.34 -3.45 0.09
N PHE A 35 10.50 -3.21 1.40
CA PHE A 35 11.57 -2.35 1.91
C PHE A 35 12.79 -3.10 2.45
N ILE A 36 12.65 -4.35 2.92
CA ILE A 36 13.80 -5.16 3.38
C ILE A 36 14.81 -5.42 2.27
N ILE A 37 14.37 -5.34 1.00
CA ILE A 37 15.25 -5.54 -0.16
C ILE A 37 16.36 -4.49 -0.23
N GLY A 38 16.13 -3.27 0.26
CA GLY A 38 17.17 -2.24 0.39
C GLY A 38 18.31 -2.71 1.29
N ALA A 39 17.97 -3.23 2.47
CA ALA A 39 18.96 -3.78 3.41
C ALA A 39 19.71 -5.01 2.85
N ILE A 40 19.02 -5.86 2.10
CA ILE A 40 19.65 -7.02 1.40
C ILE A 40 20.64 -6.52 0.34
N LEU A 41 20.29 -5.48 -0.42
CA LEU A 41 21.18 -4.87 -1.39
C LEU A 41 22.44 -4.27 -0.75
N ASP A 42 22.29 -3.63 0.41
CA ASP A 42 23.44 -3.08 1.16
C ASP A 42 24.40 -4.19 1.57
N ILE A 43 23.88 -5.34 2.03
CA ILE A 43 24.68 -6.55 2.32
C ILE A 43 25.41 -7.04 1.06
N PHE A 44 24.71 -7.22 -0.07
CA PHE A 44 25.31 -7.74 -1.30
C PHE A 44 26.37 -6.78 -1.88
N SER A 45 26.12 -5.48 -1.78
CA SER A 45 27.05 -4.44 -2.23
C SER A 45 28.34 -4.42 -1.40
N ALA A 46 28.21 -4.56 -0.08
CA ALA A 46 29.35 -4.49 0.84
C ALA A 46 30.21 -5.77 0.81
N TYR A 47 29.57 -6.96 0.77
CA TYR A 47 30.26 -8.23 1.03
C TYR A 47 30.47 -9.10 -0.21
N LYS A 48 29.91 -8.76 -1.39
CA LYS A 48 30.11 -9.46 -2.66
C LYS A 48 29.98 -10.98 -2.56
N LEU A 49 28.85 -11.44 -1.98
CA LEU A 49 28.62 -12.87 -1.71
C LEU A 49 28.63 -13.71 -3.00
N PRO A 50 29.23 -14.93 -2.96
CA PRO A 50 29.24 -15.86 -4.12
C PRO A 50 27.80 -16.15 -4.62
N GLY A 51 27.57 -16.03 -5.92
CA GLY A 51 26.26 -16.22 -6.54
C GLY A 51 25.31 -15.01 -6.44
N PHE A 52 25.66 -13.97 -5.69
CA PHE A 52 24.86 -12.75 -5.50
C PHE A 52 25.59 -11.49 -5.94
N VAL A 53 26.35 -11.59 -7.04
CA VAL A 53 27.09 -10.46 -7.59
C VAL A 53 26.12 -9.49 -8.28
N LEU A 54 26.13 -8.24 -7.82
CA LEU A 54 25.32 -7.17 -8.36
C LEU A 54 25.95 -6.57 -9.63
N ASN A 55 25.11 -6.31 -10.59
CA ASN A 55 25.34 -5.41 -11.71
C ASN A 55 24.09 -4.51 -11.87
N PRO A 56 24.12 -3.44 -12.69
CA PRO A 56 22.97 -2.55 -12.83
C PRO A 56 21.67 -3.26 -13.19
N VAL A 57 21.72 -4.31 -14.02
CA VAL A 57 20.53 -5.09 -14.43
C VAL A 57 19.99 -5.91 -13.26
N TYR A 58 20.86 -6.67 -12.57
CA TYR A 58 20.42 -7.48 -11.43
C TYR A 58 19.95 -6.63 -10.25
N THR A 59 20.56 -5.48 -10.01
CA THR A 59 20.10 -4.53 -9.01
C THR A 59 18.70 -4.02 -9.34
N GLY A 60 18.49 -3.57 -10.58
CA GLY A 60 17.18 -3.12 -11.04
C GLY A 60 16.11 -4.21 -10.97
N LEU A 61 16.41 -5.43 -11.44
CA LEU A 61 15.48 -6.55 -11.37
C LEU A 61 15.17 -6.97 -9.93
N LEU A 62 16.17 -7.02 -9.06
CA LEU A 62 15.99 -7.43 -7.68
C LEU A 62 15.09 -6.45 -6.91
N THR A 63 15.24 -5.15 -7.13
CA THR A 63 14.41 -4.11 -6.50
C THR A 63 13.00 -4.04 -7.07
N SER A 64 12.85 -4.29 -8.38
CA SER A 64 11.58 -4.05 -9.08
C SER A 64 10.74 -5.29 -9.34
N SER A 65 11.32 -6.52 -9.30
CA SER A 65 10.61 -7.75 -9.68
C SER A 65 9.33 -7.99 -8.89
N ALA A 66 9.36 -7.81 -7.58
CA ALA A 66 8.18 -7.94 -6.74
C ALA A 66 7.15 -6.84 -7.06
N ILE A 67 7.60 -5.62 -7.34
CA ILE A 67 6.71 -4.48 -7.65
C ILE A 67 6.02 -4.71 -9.01
N PHE A 68 6.76 -5.11 -10.05
CA PHE A 68 6.18 -5.44 -11.36
C PHE A 68 5.18 -6.60 -11.27
N SER A 69 5.53 -7.64 -10.53
CA SER A 69 4.63 -8.77 -10.32
C SER A 69 3.38 -8.39 -9.54
N ALA A 70 3.48 -7.45 -8.60
CA ALA A 70 2.33 -6.92 -7.88
C ALA A 70 1.34 -6.21 -8.80
N VAL A 71 1.80 -5.50 -9.85
CA VAL A 71 0.90 -4.92 -10.87
C VAL A 71 0.01 -6.00 -11.49
N VAL A 72 0.62 -7.10 -11.91
CA VAL A 72 -0.12 -8.23 -12.50
C VAL A 72 -1.08 -8.84 -11.48
N GLY A 73 -0.61 -9.04 -10.24
CA GLY A 73 -1.44 -9.58 -9.15
C GLY A 73 -2.65 -8.70 -8.84
N GLN A 74 -2.47 -7.38 -8.78
CA GLN A 74 -3.55 -6.42 -8.50
C GLN A 74 -4.65 -6.44 -9.55
N LEU A 75 -4.29 -6.51 -10.83
CA LEU A 75 -5.25 -6.64 -11.92
C LEU A 75 -5.95 -8.00 -11.89
N PHE A 76 -5.18 -9.08 -11.74
CA PHE A 76 -5.71 -10.44 -11.74
C PHE A 76 -6.66 -10.69 -10.57
N PHE A 77 -6.22 -10.46 -9.34
CA PHE A 77 -7.03 -10.69 -8.15
C PHE A 77 -8.15 -9.67 -7.99
N GLY A 78 -7.97 -8.44 -8.49
CA GLY A 78 -9.02 -7.43 -8.54
C GLY A 78 -10.23 -7.93 -9.35
N VAL A 79 -10.00 -8.39 -10.58
CA VAL A 79 -11.06 -8.98 -11.42
C VAL A 79 -11.60 -10.26 -10.82
N LEU A 80 -10.74 -11.15 -10.33
CA LEU A 80 -11.14 -12.43 -9.78
C LEU A 80 -12.04 -12.27 -8.53
N GLY A 81 -11.76 -11.25 -7.68
CA GLY A 81 -12.56 -10.94 -6.51
C GLY A 81 -14.02 -10.57 -6.81
N ASP A 82 -14.27 -9.86 -7.92
CA ASP A 82 -15.61 -9.53 -8.36
C ASP A 82 -16.31 -10.71 -9.08
N LEU A 83 -15.55 -11.61 -9.71
CA LEU A 83 -16.10 -12.77 -10.42
C LEU A 83 -16.52 -13.91 -9.49
N ILE A 84 -15.62 -14.35 -8.60
CA ILE A 84 -15.79 -15.59 -7.80
C ILE A 84 -16.02 -15.33 -6.32
N GLY A 85 -15.85 -14.08 -5.86
CA GLY A 85 -16.03 -13.66 -4.46
C GLY A 85 -14.72 -13.39 -3.74
N ARG A 86 -14.81 -12.52 -2.74
CA ARG A 86 -13.65 -12.07 -1.95
C ARG A 86 -13.13 -13.21 -1.08
N LYS A 87 -14.02 -13.95 -0.42
CA LYS A 87 -13.70 -15.05 0.48
C LYS A 87 -12.88 -16.16 -0.18
N LYS A 88 -13.20 -16.53 -1.43
CA LYS A 88 -12.54 -17.65 -2.11
C LYS A 88 -11.06 -17.39 -2.39
N ILE A 89 -10.71 -16.11 -2.55
CA ILE A 89 -9.35 -15.67 -2.81
C ILE A 89 -8.61 -15.40 -1.50
N TYR A 90 -9.36 -14.93 -0.48
CA TYR A 90 -8.80 -14.47 0.78
C TYR A 90 -8.02 -15.56 1.52
N GLY A 91 -6.70 -15.41 1.54
CA GLY A 91 -5.74 -16.36 2.07
C GLY A 91 -4.87 -17.07 1.00
N VAL A 92 -5.25 -17.02 -0.28
CA VAL A 92 -4.39 -17.49 -1.38
C VAL A 92 -3.17 -16.56 -1.51
N GLU A 93 -3.42 -15.25 -1.49
CA GLU A 93 -2.39 -14.22 -1.52
C GLU A 93 -1.41 -14.34 -0.33
N ALA A 94 -1.91 -14.56 0.89
CA ALA A 94 -1.06 -14.76 2.06
C ALA A 94 -0.20 -16.05 1.95
N SER A 95 -0.74 -17.09 1.30
CA SER A 95 0.01 -18.32 1.04
C SER A 95 1.13 -18.08 0.03
N LEU A 96 0.90 -17.27 -1.01
CA LEU A 96 1.91 -16.89 -1.98
C LEU A 96 3.02 -16.04 -1.33
N LEU A 97 2.64 -15.06 -0.49
CA LEU A 97 3.57 -14.25 0.30
C LEU A 97 4.48 -15.12 1.16
N THR A 98 3.86 -16.02 1.95
CA THR A 98 4.60 -16.93 2.84
C THR A 98 5.56 -17.83 2.07
N ALA A 99 5.06 -18.50 1.02
CA ALA A 99 5.89 -19.40 0.21
C ALA A 99 7.02 -18.64 -0.51
N GLY A 100 6.71 -17.48 -1.10
CA GLY A 100 7.69 -16.66 -1.79
C GLY A 100 8.80 -16.14 -0.88
N ALA A 101 8.48 -15.71 0.36
CA ALA A 101 9.46 -15.26 1.35
C ALA A 101 10.38 -16.42 1.79
N ILE A 102 9.82 -17.61 2.07
CA ILE A 102 10.62 -18.80 2.41
C ILE A 102 11.55 -19.18 1.25
N LEU A 103 11.02 -19.27 0.03
CA LEU A 103 11.82 -19.59 -1.15
C LEU A 103 12.89 -18.52 -1.43
N SER A 104 12.59 -17.24 -1.19
CA SER A 104 13.56 -16.16 -1.30
C SER A 104 14.75 -16.36 -0.33
N ALA A 105 14.49 -16.72 0.92
CA ALA A 105 15.51 -17.00 1.91
C ALA A 105 16.39 -18.21 1.56
N LEU A 106 15.83 -19.19 0.83
CA LEU A 106 16.51 -20.41 0.40
C LEU A 106 17.19 -20.27 -0.96
N SER A 107 17.17 -19.10 -1.59
CA SER A 107 17.72 -18.88 -2.93
C SER A 107 19.20 -19.25 -3.01
N PRO A 108 19.61 -20.08 -3.99
CA PRO A 108 21.00 -20.45 -4.20
C PRO A 108 21.84 -19.37 -4.90
N ASN A 109 21.18 -18.46 -5.63
CA ASN A 109 21.80 -17.35 -6.34
C ASN A 109 20.79 -16.22 -6.63
N ILE A 110 21.29 -15.12 -7.19
CA ILE A 110 20.50 -13.91 -7.44
C ILE A 110 19.33 -14.14 -8.42
N LEU A 111 19.47 -15.03 -9.42
CA LEU A 111 18.39 -15.30 -10.37
C LEU A 111 17.20 -15.97 -9.70
N TRP A 112 17.44 -16.97 -8.87
CA TRP A 112 16.38 -17.61 -8.10
C TRP A 112 15.74 -16.65 -7.10
N LEU A 113 16.54 -15.79 -6.47
CA LEU A 113 16.01 -14.75 -5.58
C LEU A 113 15.04 -13.82 -6.34
N ILE A 114 15.42 -13.35 -7.54
CA ILE A 114 14.56 -12.53 -8.39
C ILE A 114 13.27 -13.29 -8.76
N ILE A 115 13.37 -14.57 -9.16
CA ILE A 115 12.21 -15.40 -9.50
C ILE A 115 11.27 -15.54 -8.28
N PHE A 116 11.79 -15.86 -7.10
CA PHE A 116 10.96 -16.04 -5.92
C PHE A 116 10.33 -14.74 -5.43
N ARG A 117 11.01 -13.61 -5.63
CA ARG A 117 10.41 -12.30 -5.38
C ARG A 117 9.25 -11.97 -6.33
N THR A 118 9.18 -12.53 -7.52
CA THR A 118 7.97 -12.40 -8.36
C THR A 118 6.76 -13.11 -7.75
N ILE A 119 6.98 -14.23 -7.05
CA ILE A 119 5.91 -14.93 -6.31
C ILE A 119 5.41 -14.07 -5.15
N VAL A 120 6.34 -13.49 -4.36
CA VAL A 120 6.01 -12.53 -3.30
C VAL A 120 5.17 -11.39 -3.85
N GLY A 121 5.65 -10.74 -4.92
CA GLY A 121 4.97 -9.60 -5.54
C GLY A 121 3.57 -9.94 -6.05
N PHE A 122 3.38 -11.10 -6.66
CA PHE A 122 2.06 -11.54 -7.13
C PHE A 122 1.09 -11.71 -5.95
N GLY A 123 1.56 -12.22 -4.80
CA GLY A 123 0.80 -12.28 -3.55
C GLY A 123 0.45 -10.90 -2.99
N ILE A 124 1.44 -9.98 -2.94
CA ILE A 124 1.24 -8.57 -2.56
C ILE A 124 0.10 -7.96 -3.40
N GLY A 125 0.16 -8.16 -4.72
CA GLY A 125 -0.85 -7.64 -5.63
C GLY A 125 -2.27 -8.10 -5.30
N GLY A 126 -2.44 -9.35 -4.85
CA GLY A 126 -3.75 -9.88 -4.46
C GLY A 126 -4.32 -9.25 -3.19
N ASP A 127 -3.47 -8.94 -2.24
CA ASP A 127 -3.90 -8.43 -0.93
C ASP A 127 -4.54 -7.03 -1.02
N TYR A 128 -4.04 -6.16 -1.90
CA TYR A 128 -4.53 -4.79 -2.03
C TYR A 128 -6.04 -4.69 -2.30
N PRO A 129 -6.58 -5.21 -3.41
CA PRO A 129 -8.00 -5.06 -3.71
C PRO A 129 -8.89 -5.89 -2.78
N ILE A 130 -8.44 -7.05 -2.32
CA ILE A 130 -9.26 -7.97 -1.53
C ILE A 130 -9.40 -7.49 -0.09
N SER A 131 -8.30 -7.20 0.60
CA SER A 131 -8.31 -6.76 1.99
C SER A 131 -8.97 -5.39 2.17
N ALA A 132 -8.72 -4.44 1.25
CA ALA A 132 -9.39 -3.14 1.26
C ALA A 132 -10.91 -3.29 1.14
N THR A 133 -11.37 -4.09 0.18
CA THR A 133 -12.79 -4.31 -0.07
C THR A 133 -13.46 -5.05 1.10
N ILE A 134 -12.83 -6.09 1.64
CA ILE A 134 -13.36 -6.81 2.81
C ILE A 134 -13.53 -5.84 3.98
N MET A 135 -12.51 -5.06 4.32
CA MET A 135 -12.61 -4.13 5.45
C MET A 135 -13.67 -3.06 5.20
N SER A 136 -13.74 -2.48 4.01
CA SER A 136 -14.71 -1.43 3.69
C SER A 136 -16.17 -1.94 3.70
N GLU A 137 -16.40 -3.17 3.21
CA GLU A 137 -17.74 -3.77 3.15
C GLU A 137 -18.26 -4.26 4.51
N TYR A 138 -17.37 -4.54 5.46
CA TYR A 138 -17.73 -4.91 6.81
C TYR A 138 -17.78 -3.74 7.80
N ALA A 139 -17.15 -2.61 7.47
CA ALA A 139 -17.09 -1.44 8.34
C ALA A 139 -18.41 -0.68 8.39
N ASN A 140 -18.69 -0.06 9.55
CA ASN A 140 -19.78 0.88 9.71
C ASN A 140 -19.48 2.22 9.00
N VAL A 141 -20.49 3.02 8.71
CA VAL A 141 -20.32 4.31 8.01
C VAL A 141 -19.45 5.28 8.79
N LYS A 142 -19.60 5.30 10.12
CA LYS A 142 -18.93 6.29 11.01
C LYS A 142 -17.42 6.10 11.06
N ASP A 143 -16.95 4.84 11.08
CA ASP A 143 -15.53 4.51 11.32
C ASP A 143 -14.88 3.83 10.11
N ARG A 144 -15.55 3.76 8.95
CA ARG A 144 -15.06 3.01 7.77
C ARG A 144 -13.71 3.49 7.29
N GLY A 145 -13.55 4.80 7.12
CA GLY A 145 -12.28 5.32 6.67
C GLY A 145 -11.15 5.07 7.65
N LYS A 146 -11.42 5.22 8.94
CA LYS A 146 -10.48 4.87 10.01
C LYS A 146 -10.08 3.40 9.97
N LEU A 147 -11.04 2.48 9.81
CA LEU A 147 -10.78 1.04 9.79
C LEU A 147 -9.98 0.63 8.54
N VAL A 148 -10.34 1.12 7.37
CA VAL A 148 -9.58 0.85 6.13
C VAL A 148 -8.20 1.48 6.19
N ALA A 149 -8.08 2.73 6.67
CA ALA A 149 -6.78 3.36 6.90
C ALA A 149 -5.93 2.60 7.92
N LEU A 150 -6.55 2.02 8.96
CA LEU A 150 -5.84 1.23 9.96
C LEU A 150 -5.31 -0.09 9.39
N VAL A 151 -6.02 -0.72 8.44
CA VAL A 151 -5.49 -1.86 7.68
C VAL A 151 -4.20 -1.44 6.96
N PHE A 152 -4.24 -0.32 6.25
CA PHE A 152 -3.09 0.17 5.48
C PHE A 152 -1.94 0.67 6.37
N ALA A 153 -2.23 1.25 7.54
CA ALA A 153 -1.22 1.73 8.49
C ALA A 153 -0.28 0.62 9.02
N ASN A 154 -0.66 -0.66 8.89
CA ASN A 154 0.25 -1.76 9.16
C ASN A 154 1.47 -1.77 8.21
N GLN A 155 1.41 -1.10 7.05
CA GLN A 155 2.60 -0.85 6.22
C GLN A 155 3.66 -0.04 6.96
N GLY A 156 3.25 0.97 7.73
CA GLY A 156 4.16 1.74 8.58
C GLY A 156 4.84 0.86 9.63
N VAL A 157 4.10 -0.08 10.23
CA VAL A 157 4.68 -1.05 11.18
C VAL A 157 5.64 -2.00 10.46
N GLY A 158 5.26 -2.50 9.28
CA GLY A 158 6.07 -3.40 8.46
C GLY A 158 7.38 -2.77 7.99
N SER A 159 7.34 -1.51 7.53
CA SER A 159 8.55 -0.79 7.09
C SER A 159 9.53 -0.52 8.25
N VAL A 160 9.03 -0.12 9.42
CA VAL A 160 9.87 0.02 10.63
C VAL A 160 10.42 -1.33 11.07
N ALA A 161 9.64 -2.40 11.00
CA ALA A 161 10.12 -3.75 11.29
C ALA A 161 11.21 -4.19 10.30
N ALA A 162 11.10 -3.85 9.00
CA ALA A 162 12.14 -4.13 8.02
C ALA A 162 13.48 -3.45 8.38
N VAL A 163 13.42 -2.18 8.81
CA VAL A 163 14.62 -1.45 9.28
C VAL A 163 15.21 -2.13 10.52
N ALA A 164 14.38 -2.48 11.50
CA ALA A 164 14.84 -3.11 12.74
C ALA A 164 15.48 -4.48 12.47
N VAL A 165 14.78 -5.35 11.74
CA VAL A 165 15.29 -6.69 11.39
C VAL A 165 16.53 -6.57 10.52
N GLY A 166 16.53 -5.65 9.54
CA GLY A 166 17.67 -5.39 8.68
C GLY A 166 18.92 -4.98 9.48
N ALA A 167 18.79 -3.96 10.33
CA ALA A 167 19.89 -3.47 11.15
C ALA A 167 20.39 -4.52 12.15
N ILE A 168 19.49 -5.17 12.92
CA ILE A 168 19.86 -6.21 13.87
C ILE A 168 20.60 -7.34 13.16
N SER A 169 20.06 -7.84 12.03
CA SER A 169 20.70 -8.90 11.27
C SER A 169 22.09 -8.50 10.76
N ALA A 170 22.23 -7.26 10.25
CA ALA A 170 23.51 -6.76 9.75
C ALA A 170 24.57 -6.55 10.86
N PHE A 171 24.14 -6.23 12.09
CA PHE A 171 25.07 -6.07 13.23
C PHE A 171 25.46 -7.39 13.90
N THR A 172 24.58 -8.42 13.85
CA THR A 172 24.73 -9.61 14.71
C THR A 172 25.04 -10.90 13.96
N LEU A 173 24.72 -10.99 12.67
CA LEU A 173 24.84 -12.22 11.90
C LEU A 173 25.91 -12.12 10.82
N PRO A 174 26.53 -13.25 10.42
CA PRO A 174 27.36 -13.30 9.23
C PRO A 174 26.57 -12.86 7.99
N PRO A 175 27.18 -12.19 6.99
CA PRO A 175 26.48 -11.59 5.86
C PRO A 175 25.55 -12.54 5.09
N ASP A 176 25.98 -13.80 4.84
CA ASP A 176 25.14 -14.79 4.14
C ASP A 176 23.91 -15.19 4.95
N LEU A 177 24.02 -15.31 6.27
CA LEU A 177 22.88 -15.61 7.13
C LEU A 177 21.99 -14.38 7.33
N ALA A 178 22.58 -13.18 7.42
CA ALA A 178 21.86 -11.94 7.66
C ALA A 178 20.76 -11.69 6.61
N TRP A 179 21.11 -11.72 5.32
CA TRP A 179 20.12 -11.47 4.26
C TRP A 179 19.04 -12.57 4.18
N ARG A 180 19.40 -13.83 4.49
CA ARG A 180 18.45 -14.94 4.50
C ARG A 180 17.42 -14.79 5.63
N VAL A 181 17.88 -14.40 6.83
CA VAL A 181 17.00 -14.08 7.95
C VAL A 181 16.11 -12.90 7.63
N MET A 182 16.65 -11.83 7.02
CA MET A 182 15.86 -10.69 6.54
C MET A 182 14.72 -11.13 5.61
N ALA A 183 15.00 -12.00 4.64
CA ALA A 183 13.98 -12.51 3.72
C ALA A 183 12.97 -13.45 4.41
N LEU A 184 13.43 -14.31 5.33
CA LEU A 184 12.58 -15.32 5.99
C LEU A 184 11.57 -14.70 6.97
N VAL A 185 11.96 -13.65 7.71
CA VAL A 185 11.09 -13.01 8.71
C VAL A 185 9.81 -12.47 8.09
N GLY A 186 9.85 -12.03 6.83
CA GLY A 186 8.65 -11.61 6.08
C GLY A 186 7.58 -12.70 5.95
N ALA A 187 7.93 -13.98 6.02
CA ALA A 187 6.97 -15.08 5.97
C ALA A 187 6.08 -15.15 7.22
N ILE A 188 6.57 -14.72 8.38
CA ILE A 188 5.91 -14.96 9.67
C ILE A 188 4.53 -14.28 9.76
N PRO A 189 4.38 -12.96 9.52
CA PRO A 189 3.09 -12.30 9.68
C PRO A 189 2.05 -12.84 8.69
N ALA A 190 2.44 -13.07 7.42
CA ALA A 190 1.55 -13.64 6.41
C ALA A 190 1.08 -15.04 6.80
N ALA A 191 1.97 -15.91 7.30
CA ALA A 191 1.62 -17.26 7.72
C ALA A 191 0.58 -17.27 8.85
N THR A 192 0.66 -16.33 9.80
CA THR A 192 -0.27 -16.25 10.94
C THR A 192 -1.72 -16.03 10.52
N VAL A 193 -1.95 -15.38 9.38
CA VAL A 193 -3.30 -15.02 8.94
C VAL A 193 -3.91 -15.94 7.88
N ILE A 194 -3.16 -16.87 7.27
CA ILE A 194 -3.68 -17.79 6.24
C ILE A 194 -4.96 -18.51 6.73
N TYR A 195 -4.90 -19.11 7.90
CA TYR A 195 -6.03 -19.84 8.48
C TYR A 195 -7.17 -18.89 8.90
N LEU A 196 -6.83 -17.75 9.50
CA LEU A 196 -7.82 -16.78 9.98
C LEU A 196 -8.59 -16.15 8.81
N ARG A 197 -7.94 -15.84 7.70
CA ARG A 197 -8.57 -15.32 6.49
C ARG A 197 -9.64 -16.25 5.93
N ARG A 198 -9.39 -17.56 5.93
CA ARG A 198 -10.38 -18.56 5.47
C ARG A 198 -11.64 -18.63 6.33
N LYS A 199 -11.59 -18.17 7.59
CA LYS A 199 -12.75 -18.14 8.51
C LYS A 199 -13.62 -16.90 8.36
N VAL A 200 -13.16 -15.86 7.68
CA VAL A 200 -13.98 -14.67 7.39
C VAL A 200 -15.08 -15.08 6.41
N PRO A 201 -16.38 -14.78 6.69
CA PRO A 201 -17.44 -15.06 5.76
C PRO A 201 -17.29 -14.27 4.46
N GLU A 202 -18.10 -14.57 3.43
CA GLU A 202 -18.18 -13.71 2.24
C GLU A 202 -18.79 -12.35 2.62
N THR A 203 -18.36 -11.30 1.95
CA THR A 203 -18.81 -9.94 2.27
C THR A 203 -20.31 -9.75 2.04
N PRO A 204 -21.00 -8.95 2.89
CA PRO A 204 -22.46 -8.83 2.83
C PRO A 204 -22.95 -8.27 1.49
N ARG A 205 -22.24 -7.30 0.93
CA ARG A 205 -22.61 -6.66 -0.34
C ARG A 205 -22.43 -7.58 -1.54
N TYR A 206 -21.38 -8.39 -1.53
CA TYR A 206 -21.19 -9.40 -2.59
C TYR A 206 -22.22 -10.54 -2.48
N ALA A 207 -22.55 -10.98 -1.27
CA ALA A 207 -23.62 -11.96 -1.07
C ALA A 207 -24.96 -11.44 -1.62
N ALA A 208 -25.30 -10.19 -1.35
CA ALA A 208 -26.46 -9.51 -1.91
C ALA A 208 -26.41 -9.39 -3.45
N LEU A 209 -25.25 -9.08 -4.02
CA LEU A 209 -25.04 -9.02 -5.48
C LEU A 209 -25.31 -10.38 -6.15
N LYS A 210 -24.99 -11.48 -5.47
CA LYS A 210 -25.27 -12.85 -5.94
C LYS A 210 -26.68 -13.33 -5.61
N GLY A 211 -27.44 -12.60 -4.81
CA GLY A 211 -28.75 -13.02 -4.30
C GLY A 211 -28.66 -14.19 -3.30
N ASP A 212 -27.51 -14.41 -2.68
CA ASP A 212 -27.27 -15.48 -1.71
C ASP A 212 -27.66 -15.03 -0.29
N THR A 213 -28.90 -15.25 0.05
CA THR A 213 -29.49 -14.84 1.35
C THR A 213 -28.81 -15.55 2.53
N GLU A 214 -28.36 -16.80 2.36
CA GLU A 214 -27.70 -17.55 3.43
C GLU A 214 -26.32 -16.92 3.76
N GLN A 215 -25.51 -16.63 2.75
CA GLN A 215 -24.23 -15.97 2.96
C GLN A 215 -24.41 -14.54 3.48
N LEU A 216 -25.42 -13.81 2.99
CA LEU A 216 -25.75 -12.48 3.51
C LEU A 216 -26.05 -12.53 5.00
N THR A 217 -26.92 -13.48 5.43
CA THR A 217 -27.27 -13.66 6.83
C THR A 217 -26.06 -14.01 7.68
N LYS A 218 -25.20 -14.92 7.20
CA LYS A 218 -23.94 -15.28 7.89
C LYS A 218 -23.01 -14.09 8.04
N ALA A 219 -22.87 -13.27 7.00
CA ALA A 219 -22.02 -12.08 7.02
C ALA A 219 -22.53 -11.02 8.00
N VAL A 220 -23.83 -10.75 7.99
CA VAL A 220 -24.45 -9.78 8.90
C VAL A 220 -24.38 -10.27 10.35
N SER A 221 -24.73 -11.52 10.61
CA SER A 221 -24.64 -12.13 11.94
C SER A 221 -23.22 -12.15 12.49
N PHE A 222 -22.21 -12.34 11.62
CA PHE A 222 -20.81 -12.28 12.01
C PHE A 222 -20.43 -10.90 12.54
N VAL A 223 -20.88 -9.80 11.89
CA VAL A 223 -20.56 -8.43 12.34
C VAL A 223 -21.37 -8.06 13.57
N LEU A 224 -22.68 -8.34 13.57
CA LEU A 224 -23.56 -7.95 14.67
C LEU A 224 -23.34 -8.80 15.94
N SER A 225 -22.65 -9.94 15.82
CA SER A 225 -22.45 -10.91 16.92
C SER A 225 -23.76 -11.47 17.47
N GLU A 226 -24.83 -11.39 16.68
CA GLU A 226 -26.19 -11.83 17.02
C GLU A 226 -26.77 -12.65 15.86
N SER A 227 -27.64 -13.62 16.18
CA SER A 227 -28.38 -14.34 15.14
C SER A 227 -29.45 -13.42 14.55
N VAL A 228 -29.23 -12.95 13.34
CA VAL A 228 -30.17 -12.11 12.62
C VAL A 228 -31.02 -13.00 11.70
N THR A 229 -32.34 -12.83 11.78
CA THR A 229 -33.26 -13.41 10.78
C THR A 229 -32.95 -12.71 9.44
N ALA A 230 -32.88 -13.49 8.35
CA ALA A 230 -32.56 -12.93 7.03
C ALA A 230 -33.47 -11.72 6.73
N PRO A 231 -32.92 -10.59 6.38
CA PRO A 231 -33.74 -9.52 5.80
C PRO A 231 -34.42 -10.05 4.53
N ALA A 232 -35.54 -9.43 4.15
CA ALA A 232 -36.17 -9.67 2.85
C ALA A 232 -35.10 -9.73 1.75
N LYS A 233 -35.31 -10.47 0.68
CA LYS A 233 -34.30 -10.64 -0.41
C LYS A 233 -33.74 -9.30 -0.86
N VAL A 234 -32.52 -9.02 -0.43
CA VAL A 234 -31.78 -7.83 -0.82
C VAL A 234 -30.95 -8.20 -2.04
N LYS A 235 -31.08 -7.42 -3.10
CA LYS A 235 -30.32 -7.61 -4.33
C LYS A 235 -29.65 -6.30 -4.75
N VAL A 236 -28.35 -6.36 -4.98
CA VAL A 236 -27.59 -5.26 -5.62
C VAL A 236 -27.67 -5.45 -7.14
N GLU A 237 -28.04 -4.41 -7.88
CA GLU A 237 -28.06 -4.48 -9.33
C GLU A 237 -26.63 -4.57 -9.88
N ARG A 238 -26.43 -5.51 -10.81
CA ARG A 238 -25.16 -5.65 -11.52
C ARG A 238 -25.12 -4.75 -12.74
N ILE A 239 -24.10 -3.91 -12.83
CA ILE A 239 -23.83 -3.12 -14.03
C ILE A 239 -22.95 -3.89 -15.01
N SER A 240 -22.99 -3.53 -16.29
CA SER A 240 -22.09 -4.09 -17.31
C SER A 240 -20.70 -3.48 -17.22
N ILE A 241 -19.70 -4.15 -17.80
CA ILE A 241 -18.33 -3.63 -17.86
C ILE A 241 -18.24 -2.34 -18.68
N GLY A 242 -19.01 -2.24 -19.76
CA GLY A 242 -19.08 -1.02 -20.57
C GLY A 242 -19.65 0.15 -19.78
N GLU A 243 -20.72 -0.08 -19.01
CA GLU A 243 -21.31 0.92 -18.12
C GLU A 243 -20.34 1.34 -17.01
N PHE A 244 -19.59 0.39 -16.43
CA PHE A 244 -18.56 0.69 -15.44
C PHE A 244 -17.52 1.68 -16.00
N PHE A 245 -16.90 1.37 -17.13
CA PHE A 245 -15.91 2.28 -17.72
C PHE A 245 -16.51 3.60 -18.19
N SER A 246 -17.69 3.59 -18.79
CA SER A 246 -18.36 4.82 -19.22
C SER A 246 -18.70 5.76 -18.06
N LYS A 247 -19.17 5.22 -16.92
CA LYS A 247 -19.62 6.01 -15.78
C LYS A 247 -18.47 6.43 -14.86
N TYR A 248 -17.45 5.58 -14.67
CA TYR A 248 -16.41 5.77 -13.66
C TYR A 248 -15.03 6.15 -14.22
N TRP A 249 -14.87 6.39 -15.54
CA TRP A 249 -13.57 6.69 -16.16
C TRP A 249 -12.84 7.87 -15.53
N ALA A 250 -13.53 8.97 -15.23
CA ALA A 250 -12.93 10.15 -14.62
C ALA A 250 -12.45 9.85 -13.18
N LEU A 251 -13.24 9.05 -12.45
CA LEU A 251 -12.87 8.59 -11.10
C LEU A 251 -11.68 7.63 -11.15
N LEU A 252 -11.64 6.72 -12.16
CA LEU A 252 -10.49 5.83 -12.38
C LEU A 252 -9.21 6.64 -12.66
N ILE A 253 -9.27 7.66 -13.50
CA ILE A 253 -8.12 8.56 -13.71
C ILE A 253 -7.72 9.24 -12.41
N GLY A 254 -8.69 9.70 -11.61
CA GLY A 254 -8.43 10.32 -10.32
C GLY A 254 -7.73 9.39 -9.32
N THR A 255 -8.27 8.20 -9.12
CA THR A 255 -7.72 7.24 -8.15
C THR A 255 -6.42 6.60 -8.63
N ALA A 256 -6.38 6.11 -9.86
CA ALA A 256 -5.21 5.49 -10.46
C ALA A 256 -4.06 6.49 -10.66
N GLY A 257 -4.36 7.68 -11.17
CA GLY A 257 -3.37 8.72 -11.39
C GLY A 257 -2.78 9.27 -10.08
N SER A 258 -3.62 9.53 -9.07
CA SER A 258 -3.12 9.98 -7.77
C SER A 258 -2.22 8.92 -7.12
N TRP A 259 -2.60 7.65 -7.22
CA TRP A 259 -1.79 6.56 -6.67
C TRP A 259 -0.48 6.38 -7.44
N PHE A 260 -0.52 6.46 -8.76
CA PHE A 260 0.70 6.46 -9.59
C PHE A 260 1.67 7.55 -9.16
N LEU A 261 1.18 8.79 -8.99
CA LEU A 261 2.03 9.94 -8.66
C LEU A 261 2.63 9.85 -7.25
N VAL A 262 1.88 9.40 -6.25
CA VAL A 262 2.44 9.23 -4.90
C VAL A 262 3.45 8.08 -4.84
N ASP A 263 3.20 6.97 -5.54
CA ASP A 263 4.13 5.84 -5.54
C ASP A 263 5.43 6.16 -6.30
N VAL A 264 5.38 7.01 -7.34
CA VAL A 264 6.61 7.57 -7.95
C VAL A 264 7.47 8.28 -6.91
N ALA A 265 6.86 9.09 -6.05
CA ALA A 265 7.60 9.80 -5.01
C ALA A 265 8.08 8.88 -3.88
N LEU A 266 7.18 8.05 -3.33
CA LEU A 266 7.46 7.20 -2.17
C LEU A 266 8.50 6.13 -2.47
N TYR A 267 8.33 5.35 -3.55
CA TYR A 267 9.22 4.23 -3.84
C TYR A 267 10.56 4.68 -4.42
N GLY A 268 10.57 5.75 -5.22
CA GLY A 268 11.81 6.35 -5.69
C GLY A 268 12.69 6.85 -4.56
N THR A 269 12.14 7.61 -3.63
CA THR A 269 12.89 8.12 -2.46
C THR A 269 13.09 7.07 -1.37
N GLY A 270 12.12 6.16 -1.17
CA GLY A 270 12.13 5.19 -0.08
C GLY A 270 13.18 4.09 -0.25
N ILE A 271 13.20 3.40 -1.40
CA ILE A 271 14.16 2.32 -1.65
C ILE A 271 15.60 2.85 -1.73
N TYR A 272 15.75 4.08 -2.25
CA TYR A 272 17.04 4.75 -2.34
C TYR A 272 17.30 5.77 -1.22
N SER A 273 16.58 5.67 -0.10
CA SER A 273 16.76 6.59 1.04
C SER A 273 18.17 6.54 1.61
N GLY A 274 18.86 5.39 1.60
CA GLY A 274 20.25 5.27 2.04
C GLY A 274 21.21 6.24 1.34
N PRO A 275 21.35 6.20 0.00
CA PRO A 275 22.14 7.17 -0.75
C PRO A 275 21.72 8.62 -0.54
N ILE A 276 20.42 8.92 -0.44
CA ILE A 276 19.93 10.28 -0.21
C ILE A 276 20.35 10.76 1.18
N VAL A 277 20.10 9.96 2.21
CA VAL A 277 20.45 10.31 3.60
C VAL A 277 21.97 10.42 3.77
N SER A 278 22.74 9.52 3.17
CA SER A 278 24.21 9.57 3.21
C SER A 278 24.77 10.84 2.54
N SER A 279 24.10 11.36 1.51
CA SER A 279 24.49 12.64 0.90
C SER A 279 24.21 13.84 1.80
N LEU A 280 23.27 13.72 2.74
CA LEU A 280 22.85 14.77 3.68
C LEU A 280 23.62 14.68 5.01
N LEU A 281 23.83 13.48 5.55
CA LEU A 281 24.42 13.26 6.89
C LEU A 281 25.88 12.80 6.86
N GLY A 282 26.40 12.47 5.68
CA GLY A 282 27.72 11.87 5.51
C GLY A 282 27.69 10.35 5.46
N LYS A 283 28.83 9.77 5.03
CA LYS A 283 28.92 8.32 4.80
C LYS A 283 28.83 7.52 6.11
N PRO A 284 27.97 6.50 6.19
CA PRO A 284 27.82 5.69 7.39
C PRO A 284 29.08 4.84 7.67
N SER A 285 29.30 4.51 8.96
CA SER A 285 30.48 3.76 9.42
C SER A 285 30.39 2.25 9.18
N SER A 286 29.18 1.71 8.99
CA SER A 286 28.92 0.29 8.77
C SER A 286 27.62 0.09 8.00
N VAL A 287 27.42 -1.12 7.43
CA VAL A 287 26.18 -1.50 6.72
C VAL A 287 24.97 -1.41 7.64
N GLY A 288 25.08 -1.84 8.90
CA GLY A 288 23.99 -1.72 9.86
C GLY A 288 23.60 -0.26 10.13
N THR A 289 24.59 0.65 10.19
CA THR A 289 24.33 2.09 10.34
C THR A 289 23.68 2.68 9.10
N GLU A 290 24.07 2.21 7.90
CA GLU A 290 23.46 2.62 6.63
C GLU A 290 21.97 2.24 6.59
N ILE A 291 21.62 1.02 6.98
CA ILE A 291 20.23 0.55 7.09
C ILE A 291 19.42 1.41 8.06
N VAL A 292 19.99 1.75 9.22
CA VAL A 292 19.32 2.64 10.20
C VAL A 292 19.08 4.02 9.60
N TYR A 293 20.08 4.60 8.94
CA TYR A 293 19.95 5.92 8.30
C TYR A 293 18.89 5.90 7.20
N ALA A 294 18.90 4.88 6.34
CA ALA A 294 17.89 4.68 5.31
C ALA A 294 16.48 4.53 5.91
N GLY A 295 16.37 4.03 7.14
CA GLY A 295 15.12 3.81 7.85
C GLY A 295 14.52 5.05 8.51
N ILE A 296 15.28 6.13 8.76
CA ILE A 296 14.77 7.32 9.47
C ILE A 296 13.51 7.91 8.81
N PRO A 297 13.44 8.09 7.49
CA PRO A 297 12.23 8.59 6.83
C PRO A 297 11.00 7.72 7.12
N PHE A 298 11.13 6.40 7.12
CA PHE A 298 10.01 5.48 7.42
C PHE A 298 9.56 5.56 8.88
N MET A 299 10.47 5.80 9.83
CA MET A 299 10.11 6.01 11.23
C MET A 299 9.23 7.26 11.40
N VAL A 300 9.49 8.31 10.61
CA VAL A 300 8.66 9.53 10.63
C VAL A 300 7.36 9.31 9.87
N GLY A 301 7.38 8.61 8.74
CA GLY A 301 6.21 8.18 7.99
C GLY A 301 5.22 7.35 8.83
N PHE A 302 5.73 6.50 9.71
CA PHE A 302 4.92 5.74 10.66
C PHE A 302 3.92 6.63 11.43
N PHE A 303 4.35 7.77 11.94
CA PHE A 303 3.45 8.71 12.62
C PHE A 303 2.45 9.33 11.65
N GLY A 304 2.81 9.50 10.38
CA GLY A 304 1.91 9.96 9.32
C GLY A 304 0.72 9.01 9.12
N TYR A 305 0.97 7.70 9.01
CA TYR A 305 -0.09 6.69 8.90
C TYR A 305 -1.10 6.77 10.05
N PHE A 306 -0.63 6.79 11.30
CA PHE A 306 -1.53 6.83 12.45
C PHE A 306 -2.24 8.18 12.61
N THR A 307 -1.64 9.27 12.14
CA THR A 307 -2.31 10.57 12.05
C THR A 307 -3.44 10.51 11.01
N ALA A 308 -3.21 9.86 9.85
CA ALA A 308 -4.26 9.62 8.87
C ALA A 308 -5.42 8.80 9.46
N VAL A 309 -5.11 7.70 10.15
CA VAL A 309 -6.11 6.86 10.85
C VAL A 309 -6.96 7.69 11.83
N ALA A 310 -6.33 8.53 12.63
CA ALA A 310 -7.03 9.34 13.64
C ALA A 310 -7.95 10.42 13.04
N LEU A 311 -7.59 10.96 11.87
CA LEU A 311 -8.25 12.11 11.27
C LEU A 311 -9.11 11.76 10.04
N MET A 312 -9.04 10.52 9.52
CA MET A 312 -9.66 10.10 8.26
C MET A 312 -11.16 10.43 8.19
N ASP A 313 -11.92 10.07 9.21
CA ASP A 313 -13.36 10.28 9.24
C ASP A 313 -13.75 11.67 9.77
N ARG A 314 -12.80 12.45 10.30
CA ARG A 314 -13.02 13.84 10.73
C ARG A 314 -12.78 14.84 9.61
N LEU A 315 -11.65 14.73 8.91
CA LEU A 315 -11.24 15.67 7.85
C LEU A 315 -11.79 15.25 6.48
N GLY A 316 -11.89 13.93 6.22
CA GLY A 316 -12.26 13.37 4.93
C GLY A 316 -11.05 13.03 4.06
N ARG A 317 -11.27 12.14 3.10
CA ARG A 317 -10.22 11.52 2.28
C ARG A 317 -9.62 12.52 1.30
N LYS A 318 -10.47 13.30 0.64
CA LYS A 318 -10.05 14.29 -0.36
C LYS A 318 -9.17 15.38 0.25
N LEU A 319 -9.54 15.92 1.43
CA LEU A 319 -8.76 16.95 2.09
C LEU A 319 -7.40 16.42 2.55
N ILE A 320 -7.38 15.22 3.16
CA ILE A 320 -6.14 14.57 3.61
C ILE A 320 -5.21 14.30 2.43
N GLN A 321 -5.74 13.81 1.30
CA GLN A 321 -4.94 13.57 0.09
C GLN A 321 -4.36 14.86 -0.49
N THR A 322 -5.19 15.89 -0.63
CA THR A 322 -4.79 17.18 -1.20
C THR A 322 -3.72 17.86 -0.37
N GLN A 323 -3.93 17.96 0.97
CA GLN A 323 -2.94 18.59 1.85
C GLN A 323 -1.61 17.86 1.85
N GLY A 324 -1.61 16.52 1.80
CA GLY A 324 -0.40 15.72 1.74
C GLY A 324 0.40 16.01 0.46
N PHE A 325 -0.24 16.01 -0.70
CA PHE A 325 0.42 16.37 -1.95
C PHE A 325 0.97 17.81 -1.95
N ILE A 326 0.22 18.78 -1.42
CA ILE A 326 0.68 20.18 -1.31
C ILE A 326 1.89 20.26 -0.37
N ALA A 327 1.84 19.61 0.78
CA ALA A 327 2.96 19.59 1.73
C ALA A 327 4.21 18.94 1.11
N MET A 328 4.06 17.81 0.39
CA MET A 328 5.15 17.18 -0.35
C MET A 328 5.77 18.14 -1.36
N ALA A 329 4.95 18.81 -2.18
CA ALA A 329 5.41 19.76 -3.18
C ALA A 329 6.24 20.89 -2.56
N ILE A 330 5.75 21.47 -1.47
CA ILE A 330 6.42 22.54 -0.74
C ILE A 330 7.73 22.05 -0.13
N LEU A 331 7.73 20.90 0.55
CA LEU A 331 8.92 20.37 1.22
C LEU A 331 10.03 20.01 0.22
N TYR A 332 9.69 19.33 -0.87
CA TYR A 332 10.66 19.00 -1.92
C TYR A 332 11.20 20.26 -2.59
N ALA A 333 10.35 21.23 -2.91
CA ALA A 333 10.79 22.51 -3.50
C ALA A 333 11.72 23.30 -2.56
N ILE A 334 11.42 23.35 -1.26
CA ILE A 334 12.25 24.05 -0.27
C ILE A 334 13.61 23.37 -0.17
N VAL A 335 13.67 22.04 -0.01
CA VAL A 335 14.96 21.33 0.09
C VAL A 335 15.79 21.51 -1.18
N ALA A 336 15.17 21.39 -2.37
CA ALA A 336 15.86 21.61 -3.64
C ALA A 336 16.36 23.06 -3.80
N PHE A 337 15.55 24.05 -3.42
CA PHE A 337 15.89 25.46 -3.51
C PHE A 337 17.14 25.82 -2.67
N PHE A 338 17.21 25.33 -1.43
CA PHE A 338 18.34 25.59 -0.54
C PHE A 338 19.58 24.70 -0.81
N MET A 339 19.50 23.74 -1.73
CA MET A 339 20.60 22.84 -2.08
C MET A 339 21.58 23.50 -3.01
N ILE A 340 22.87 23.55 -2.62
CA ILE A 340 23.99 24.01 -3.44
C ILE A 340 24.60 22.82 -4.16
N THR A 341 24.71 22.88 -5.49
CA THR A 341 25.22 21.78 -6.30
C THR A 341 26.35 22.22 -7.21
N ASN A 342 27.26 21.30 -7.51
CA ASN A 342 28.22 21.43 -8.59
C ASN A 342 27.99 20.28 -9.57
N GLY A 343 27.33 20.58 -10.71
CA GLY A 343 26.74 19.56 -11.56
C GLY A 343 25.66 18.77 -10.81
N THR A 344 25.74 17.43 -10.80
CA THR A 344 24.80 16.55 -10.08
C THR A 344 25.16 16.30 -8.60
N LYS A 345 26.32 16.78 -8.16
CA LYS A 345 26.80 16.57 -6.78
C LYS A 345 26.36 17.70 -5.86
N VAL A 346 25.81 17.31 -4.70
CA VAL A 346 25.52 18.25 -3.60
C VAL A 346 26.82 18.65 -2.93
N THR A 347 27.08 19.96 -2.85
CA THR A 347 28.28 20.55 -2.22
C THR A 347 27.96 21.25 -0.91
N GLY A 348 26.68 21.51 -0.63
CA GLY A 348 26.25 22.16 0.59
C GLY A 348 24.77 22.60 0.55
N PHE A 349 24.40 23.37 1.55
CA PHE A 349 23.05 23.95 1.67
C PHE A 349 23.18 25.41 2.12
N LEU A 350 22.24 26.25 1.70
CA LEU A 350 22.06 27.62 2.20
C LEU A 350 21.45 27.69 3.60
N ILE A 351 20.94 26.56 4.09
CA ILE A 351 20.41 26.35 5.45
C ILE A 351 21.26 25.26 6.15
N PRO A 352 21.18 25.12 7.49
CA PRO A 352 21.85 24.02 8.17
C PRO A 352 21.46 22.66 7.59
N THR A 353 22.43 21.78 7.33
CA THR A 353 22.22 20.47 6.71
C THR A 353 21.19 19.63 7.49
N GLN A 354 21.20 19.73 8.83
CA GLN A 354 20.24 19.06 9.71
C GLN A 354 18.80 19.55 9.44
N MET A 355 18.63 20.83 9.12
CA MET A 355 17.33 21.39 8.76
C MET A 355 16.88 20.89 7.39
N ALA A 356 17.76 20.86 6.39
CA ALA A 356 17.45 20.28 5.08
C ALA A 356 17.04 18.79 5.20
N PHE A 357 17.77 18.03 6.02
CA PHE A 357 17.44 16.64 6.34
C PHE A 357 16.10 16.51 7.04
N ALA A 358 15.82 17.32 8.06
CA ALA A 358 14.54 17.30 8.76
C ALA A 358 13.34 17.60 7.83
N LEU A 359 13.48 18.56 6.91
CA LEU A 359 12.46 18.88 5.91
C LEU A 359 12.23 17.72 4.93
N TYR A 360 13.31 17.06 4.49
CA TYR A 360 13.22 15.87 3.66
C TYR A 360 12.48 14.73 4.37
N VAL A 361 12.88 14.43 5.59
CA VAL A 361 12.26 13.37 6.39
C VAL A 361 10.79 13.69 6.72
N LEU A 362 10.47 14.96 6.96
CA LEU A 362 9.09 15.42 7.17
C LEU A 362 8.19 15.16 5.95
N SER A 363 8.74 15.09 4.73
CA SER A 363 7.95 14.75 3.55
C SER A 363 7.32 13.35 3.67
N PHE A 364 8.00 12.38 4.30
CA PHE A 364 7.45 11.05 4.54
C PHE A 364 6.26 11.05 5.49
N PHE A 365 6.27 11.93 6.50
CA PHE A 365 5.08 12.12 7.34
C PHE A 365 3.87 12.55 6.49
N PHE A 366 4.04 13.52 5.60
CA PHE A 366 2.94 14.02 4.78
C PHE A 366 2.57 13.10 3.61
N ILE A 367 3.49 12.29 3.11
CA ILE A 367 3.17 11.20 2.18
C ILE A 367 2.16 10.25 2.84
N ASP A 368 2.43 9.80 4.05
CA ASP A 368 1.65 8.78 4.75
C ASP A 368 0.43 9.35 5.48
N PHE A 369 0.49 10.57 6.03
CA PHE A 369 -0.68 11.33 6.47
C PHE A 369 -1.50 11.90 5.30
N GLY A 370 -1.15 11.61 4.09
CA GLY A 370 -1.74 12.18 2.89
C GLY A 370 -2.07 11.12 1.85
N PRO A 371 -1.52 11.29 0.64
CA PRO A 371 -1.92 10.50 -0.51
C PRO A 371 -1.64 9.01 -0.37
N ASN A 372 -0.57 8.58 0.29
CA ASN A 372 -0.28 7.15 0.40
C ASN A 372 -1.41 6.37 1.10
N THR A 373 -1.94 6.90 2.21
CA THR A 373 -3.07 6.25 2.91
C THR A 373 -4.39 6.44 2.16
N THR A 374 -4.66 7.62 1.61
CA THR A 374 -5.97 7.92 1.01
C THR A 374 -6.17 7.29 -0.35
N THR A 375 -5.12 7.10 -1.16
CA THR A 375 -5.20 6.39 -2.44
C THR A 375 -5.55 4.91 -2.27
N PHE A 376 -5.30 4.33 -1.12
CA PHE A 376 -5.79 3.02 -0.74
C PHE A 376 -7.26 3.03 -0.26
N VAL A 377 -7.63 4.02 0.57
CA VAL A 377 -8.98 4.09 1.16
C VAL A 377 -10.03 4.42 0.11
N ILE A 378 -9.82 5.45 -0.70
CA ILE A 378 -10.81 5.97 -1.65
C ILE A 378 -11.34 4.90 -2.61
N PRO A 379 -10.51 4.11 -3.32
CA PRO A 379 -11.02 3.12 -4.26
C PRO A 379 -11.87 2.02 -3.62
N SER A 380 -11.66 1.73 -2.35
CA SER A 380 -12.48 0.74 -1.61
C SER A 380 -13.90 1.22 -1.30
N GLU A 381 -14.15 2.54 -1.40
CA GLU A 381 -15.40 3.17 -1.03
C GLU A 381 -16.22 3.66 -2.24
N VAL A 382 -15.58 4.02 -3.36
CA VAL A 382 -16.23 4.78 -4.43
C VAL A 382 -16.66 3.95 -5.64
N TYR A 383 -16.21 2.70 -5.73
CA TYR A 383 -16.58 1.82 -6.84
C TYR A 383 -17.79 0.94 -6.49
N PRO A 384 -18.63 0.62 -7.51
CA PRO A 384 -19.81 -0.21 -7.32
C PRO A 384 -19.42 -1.63 -6.91
N THR A 385 -20.27 -2.28 -6.13
CA THR A 385 -20.05 -3.65 -5.61
C THR A 385 -19.69 -4.64 -6.71
N SER A 386 -20.26 -4.47 -7.92
CA SER A 386 -20.00 -5.32 -9.10
C SER A 386 -18.55 -5.28 -9.59
N TYR A 387 -17.85 -4.16 -9.36
CA TYR A 387 -16.49 -3.89 -9.86
C TYR A 387 -15.61 -3.22 -8.79
N ARG A 388 -15.92 -3.39 -7.50
CA ARG A 388 -15.17 -2.72 -6.42
C ARG A 388 -13.75 -3.23 -6.32
N THR A 389 -13.53 -4.54 -6.33
CA THR A 389 -12.18 -5.09 -6.33
C THR A 389 -11.45 -4.82 -7.64
N THR A 390 -12.14 -4.84 -8.78
CA THR A 390 -11.56 -4.48 -10.09
C THR A 390 -11.11 -3.01 -10.10
N GLY A 391 -11.97 -2.07 -9.71
CA GLY A 391 -11.64 -0.64 -9.66
C GLY A 391 -10.51 -0.33 -8.70
N HIS A 392 -10.51 -0.97 -7.53
CA HIS A 392 -9.40 -0.88 -6.57
C HIS A 392 -8.11 -1.48 -7.17
N GLY A 393 -8.20 -2.66 -7.78
CA GLY A 393 -7.07 -3.34 -8.42
C GLY A 393 -6.43 -2.51 -9.54
N ILE A 394 -7.23 -1.88 -10.40
CA ILE A 394 -6.74 -0.95 -11.45
C ILE A 394 -6.03 0.25 -10.82
N SER A 395 -6.61 0.85 -9.78
CA SER A 395 -6.03 1.99 -9.10
C SER A 395 -4.70 1.63 -8.44
N ALA A 396 -4.64 0.50 -7.75
CA ALA A 396 -3.44 0.00 -7.10
C ALA A 396 -2.35 -0.42 -8.11
N ALA A 397 -2.75 -1.06 -9.22
CA ALA A 397 -1.83 -1.44 -10.31
C ALA A 397 -1.17 -0.21 -10.95
N ALA A 398 -1.91 0.88 -11.12
CA ALA A 398 -1.34 2.15 -11.56
C ALA A 398 -0.31 2.67 -10.54
N GLY A 399 -0.61 2.62 -9.24
CA GLY A 399 0.34 2.96 -8.19
C GLY A 399 1.62 2.14 -8.28
N LYS A 400 1.50 0.81 -8.30
CA LYS A 400 2.69 -0.07 -8.40
C LYS A 400 3.43 0.07 -9.73
N THR A 401 2.77 0.49 -10.80
CA THR A 401 3.44 0.86 -12.05
C THR A 401 4.32 2.11 -11.85
N GLY A 402 3.81 3.12 -11.15
CA GLY A 402 4.59 4.29 -10.76
C GLY A 402 5.79 3.93 -9.88
N ALA A 403 5.59 3.06 -8.87
CA ALA A 403 6.64 2.52 -8.02
C ALA A 403 7.71 1.78 -8.83
N ALA A 404 7.30 0.89 -9.72
CA ALA A 404 8.22 0.09 -10.54
C ALA A 404 9.06 0.96 -11.47
N ILE A 405 8.43 1.90 -12.18
CA ILE A 405 9.10 2.84 -13.07
C ILE A 405 10.08 3.71 -12.28
N SER A 406 9.64 4.33 -11.19
CA SER A 406 10.51 5.18 -10.38
C SER A 406 11.71 4.41 -9.83
N THR A 407 11.48 3.23 -9.26
CA THR A 407 12.55 2.39 -8.69
C THR A 407 13.55 1.93 -9.75
N PHE A 408 13.07 1.55 -10.93
CA PHE A 408 13.94 1.09 -12.01
C PHE A 408 14.83 2.21 -12.56
N PHE A 409 14.26 3.40 -12.78
CA PHE A 409 14.97 4.52 -13.40
C PHE A 409 15.66 5.47 -12.42
N PHE A 410 15.40 5.33 -11.11
CA PHE A 410 15.85 6.32 -10.12
C PHE A 410 17.36 6.49 -10.05
N SER A 411 18.13 5.41 -10.13
CA SER A 411 19.60 5.50 -10.15
C SER A 411 20.11 6.26 -11.38
N GLY A 412 19.50 6.05 -12.54
CA GLY A 412 19.79 6.80 -13.77
C GLY A 412 19.44 8.29 -13.65
N LEU A 413 18.31 8.60 -13.02
CA LEU A 413 17.89 9.98 -12.74
C LEU A 413 18.88 10.67 -11.77
N LEU A 414 19.27 9.99 -10.69
CA LEU A 414 20.28 10.53 -9.78
C LEU A 414 21.61 10.84 -10.48
N TYR A 415 22.00 9.98 -11.42
CA TYR A 415 23.23 10.22 -12.20
C TYR A 415 23.10 11.40 -13.16
N SER A 416 21.95 11.55 -13.84
CA SER A 416 21.76 12.53 -14.92
C SER A 416 21.38 13.92 -14.42
N ILE A 417 20.48 14.03 -13.44
CA ILE A 417 19.96 15.31 -12.92
C ILE A 417 20.29 15.57 -11.44
N GLY A 418 20.89 14.60 -10.76
CA GLY A 418 21.25 14.68 -9.34
C GLY A 418 20.03 14.71 -8.40
N ILE A 419 20.30 14.72 -7.09
CA ILE A 419 19.25 14.75 -6.07
C ILE A 419 18.38 16.01 -6.18
N LYS A 420 18.98 17.17 -6.47
CA LYS A 420 18.27 18.43 -6.65
C LYS A 420 17.19 18.33 -7.73
N GLY A 421 17.59 17.88 -8.93
CA GLY A 421 16.66 17.73 -10.05
C GLY A 421 15.57 16.68 -9.78
N VAL A 422 15.91 15.61 -9.05
CA VAL A 422 14.90 14.62 -8.62
C VAL A 422 13.88 15.25 -7.68
N LEU A 423 14.29 16.01 -6.67
CA LEU A 423 13.38 16.69 -5.74
C LEU A 423 12.51 17.73 -6.45
N GLU A 424 13.06 18.49 -7.40
CA GLU A 424 12.29 19.42 -8.23
C GLU A 424 11.23 18.69 -9.07
N MET A 425 11.58 17.56 -9.68
CA MET A 425 10.65 16.71 -10.41
C MET A 425 9.54 16.18 -9.48
N LEU A 426 9.88 15.71 -8.27
CA LEU A 426 8.91 15.21 -7.31
C LEU A 426 7.99 16.31 -6.76
N ALA A 427 8.48 17.55 -6.65
CA ALA A 427 7.64 18.70 -6.32
C ALA A 427 6.57 18.92 -7.40
N VAL A 428 6.94 18.88 -8.70
CA VAL A 428 6.00 18.99 -9.83
C VAL A 428 5.00 17.83 -9.83
N VAL A 429 5.46 16.59 -9.67
CA VAL A 429 4.61 15.39 -9.55
C VAL A 429 3.57 15.55 -8.44
N SER A 430 3.98 16.10 -7.30
CA SER A 430 3.08 16.35 -6.16
C SER A 430 2.04 17.44 -6.45
N VAL A 431 2.41 18.50 -7.16
CA VAL A 431 1.43 19.52 -7.61
C VAL A 431 0.39 18.90 -8.54
N ILE A 432 0.81 18.08 -9.50
CA ILE A 432 -0.10 17.37 -10.41
C ILE A 432 -1.04 16.45 -9.60
N GLY A 433 -0.53 15.74 -8.59
CA GLY A 433 -1.33 14.90 -7.70
C GLY A 433 -2.38 15.68 -6.91
N ALA A 434 -2.03 16.87 -6.41
CA ALA A 434 -2.98 17.77 -5.73
C ALA A 434 -4.09 18.23 -6.67
N VAL A 435 -3.75 18.69 -7.87
CA VAL A 435 -4.71 19.13 -8.89
C VAL A 435 -5.65 17.99 -9.29
N LEU A 436 -5.09 16.81 -9.57
CA LEU A 436 -5.87 15.64 -9.95
C LEU A 436 -6.83 15.22 -8.83
N THR A 437 -6.39 15.27 -7.58
CA THR A 437 -7.25 14.99 -6.42
C THR A 437 -8.42 15.98 -6.35
N ILE A 438 -8.13 17.28 -6.50
CA ILE A 438 -9.15 18.34 -6.41
C ILE A 438 -10.21 18.17 -7.50
N VAL A 439 -9.77 17.85 -8.73
CA VAL A 439 -10.67 17.81 -9.91
C VAL A 439 -11.44 16.50 -9.98
N ALA A 440 -10.80 15.35 -9.79
CA ALA A 440 -11.38 14.05 -10.13
C ALA A 440 -11.94 13.28 -8.92
N ILE A 441 -11.48 13.55 -7.68
CA ILE A 441 -11.93 12.80 -6.51
C ILE A 441 -13.16 13.47 -5.87
N LYS A 442 -14.21 12.66 -5.66
CA LYS A 442 -15.38 13.03 -4.86
C LYS A 442 -15.20 12.51 -3.43
N GLU A 443 -15.60 13.32 -2.44
CA GLU A 443 -15.48 12.95 -1.03
C GLU A 443 -16.53 11.90 -0.63
N PRO A 444 -16.13 10.69 -0.19
CA PRO A 444 -17.04 9.64 0.26
C PRO A 444 -17.33 9.66 1.77
N LYS A 445 -16.78 10.63 2.51
CA LYS A 445 -16.88 10.71 3.96
C LYS A 445 -18.33 10.65 4.46
N LEU A 446 -18.60 9.79 5.45
CA LEU A 446 -19.88 9.62 6.12
C LEU A 446 -21.06 9.25 5.21
N LYS A 447 -20.80 8.78 3.99
CA LYS A 447 -21.80 8.22 3.09
C LYS A 447 -21.84 6.70 3.24
N SER A 448 -23.00 6.08 3.00
CA SER A 448 -23.05 4.62 2.82
C SER A 448 -22.21 4.20 1.60
N LEU A 449 -21.81 2.94 1.48
CA LEU A 449 -21.08 2.49 0.30
C LEU A 449 -21.94 2.61 -0.96
N GLU A 450 -23.24 2.36 -0.83
CA GLU A 450 -24.23 2.48 -1.90
C GLU A 450 -24.33 3.92 -2.41
N GLU A 451 -24.36 4.88 -1.49
CA GLU A 451 -24.41 6.30 -1.84
C GLU A 451 -23.08 6.76 -2.46
N ALA A 452 -21.94 6.35 -1.90
CA ALA A 452 -20.62 6.74 -2.38
C ALA A 452 -20.32 6.16 -3.77
N SER A 453 -20.74 4.90 -4.02
CA SER A 453 -20.53 4.18 -5.28
C SER A 453 -21.70 4.32 -6.26
N GLN A 454 -22.83 4.89 -5.84
CA GLN A 454 -24.07 4.96 -6.64
C GLN A 454 -24.61 3.57 -7.05
N ASP A 455 -24.44 2.59 -6.15
CA ASP A 455 -25.06 1.27 -6.31
C ASP A 455 -26.58 1.37 -6.19
N LYS A 456 -27.29 0.62 -7.03
CA LYS A 456 -28.74 0.45 -6.88
C LYS A 456 -29.03 -0.82 -6.11
N VAL A 457 -29.76 -0.66 -5.02
CA VAL A 457 -30.15 -1.77 -4.16
C VAL A 457 -31.69 -1.92 -4.19
N VAL A 458 -32.14 -3.12 -4.49
CA VAL A 458 -33.56 -3.47 -4.53
C VAL A 458 -33.87 -4.42 -3.37
N VAL A 459 -34.94 -4.13 -2.65
CA VAL A 459 -35.49 -5.01 -1.62
C VAL A 459 -36.74 -5.66 -2.21
N GLU A 460 -36.68 -6.97 -2.47
CA GLU A 460 -37.86 -7.74 -2.86
C GLU A 460 -38.66 -8.03 -1.58
N GLU A 461 -39.91 -7.54 -1.48
CA GLU A 461 -40.83 -7.90 -0.40
C GLU A 461 -41.06 -9.40 -0.46
N ALA A 462 -40.98 -10.07 0.70
CA ALA A 462 -41.37 -11.47 0.81
C ALA A 462 -42.87 -11.59 0.47
N LYS A 463 -43.17 -12.25 -0.66
CA LYS A 463 -44.55 -12.59 -1.02
C LYS A 463 -45.10 -13.63 -0.07
#